data_786c8dd85ff7f5d5ed2d882ff084abf8
#
_entry.id   786c8dd85ff7f5d5ed2d882ff084abf8
#
_cell.length_a   1.000
_cell.length_b   1.000
_cell.length_c   1.000
_cell.angle_alpha   90.00
_cell.angle_beta   90.00
_cell.angle_gamma   90.00
#
_symmetry.space_group_name_H-M   'P 1'
#
loop_
_entity.id
_entity.type
_entity.pdbx_description
1 polymer ?
#
loop_
_entity_poly.entity_id
_entity_poly.type
_entity_poly.pdbx_seq_one_letter_code
_entity_poly.pdbx_strand_id
1 'polypeptide(L)'
;MDDGIFLSGGIDGWPPKSEMARIMRAAGFDVYVGQYSIRLRDCDHFVFQSYGGDICDPVIDADGNTLESMIRDAKRVSDTLTSADIRHRFEIYNGNDEMVGYLHHKWPQAPVA
;
A
#
# COMPACT_ATOMS: atom_id res chain seq x y z
N MET A 1 7.02 -1.69 -24.45
CA MET A 1 6.26 -1.36 -23.98
C MET A 1 5.87 -1.74 -22.77
N ASP A 2 6.14 -1.32 -21.85
CA ASP A 2 5.84 -1.66 -20.73
C ASP A 2 4.75 -0.99 -20.16
N ASP A 3 3.75 -1.58 -19.90
CA ASP A 3 2.61 -0.95 -19.42
C ASP A 3 2.42 -1.21 -17.95
N GLY A 4 3.47 -1.43 -17.24
CA GLY A 4 3.40 -1.67 -15.82
C GLY A 4 2.78 -0.51 -15.07
N ILE A 5 2.02 -0.82 -14.02
CA ILE A 5 1.45 0.15 -13.12
C ILE A 5 2.10 -0.06 -11.76
N PHE A 6 2.52 1.03 -11.12
CA PHE A 6 3.25 0.97 -9.87
C PHE A 6 2.56 1.81 -8.81
N LEU A 7 2.62 1.35 -7.57
CA LEU A 7 2.09 2.11 -6.44
C LEU A 7 3.21 2.35 -5.44
N SER A 8 3.27 3.57 -4.94
CA SER A 8 4.16 3.93 -3.84
C SER A 8 3.30 4.49 -2.73
N GLY A 9 3.47 4.00 -1.53
CA GLY A 9 2.64 4.42 -0.42
C GLY A 9 3.42 4.70 0.84
N GLY A 10 2.82 5.49 1.71
CA GLY A 10 3.38 5.81 3.02
C GLY A 10 2.31 5.85 4.07
N ILE A 11 2.71 5.63 5.29
CA ILE A 11 1.82 5.68 6.44
C ILE A 11 2.43 6.61 7.47
N ASP A 12 1.60 7.44 8.07
CA ASP A 12 2.01 8.29 9.18
C ASP A 12 1.59 7.60 10.46
N GLY A 13 2.53 7.21 11.29
CA GLY A 13 2.23 6.51 12.52
C GLY A 13 2.01 5.01 12.30
N TRP A 14 3.04 4.33 11.86
CA TRP A 14 2.97 2.89 11.60
C TRP A 14 2.65 2.10 12.87
N PRO A 15 1.61 1.26 12.86
CA PRO A 15 1.39 0.35 13.98
C PRO A 15 2.45 -0.76 13.97
N PRO A 16 2.61 -1.52 15.05
CA PRO A 16 3.51 -2.67 15.01
C PRO A 16 3.12 -3.65 13.91
N LYS A 17 4.11 -4.36 13.39
CA LYS A 17 3.88 -5.29 12.27
C LYS A 17 2.79 -6.32 12.56
N SER A 18 2.77 -6.86 13.78
CA SER A 18 1.76 -7.84 14.17
C SER A 18 0.35 -7.24 14.15
N GLU A 19 0.24 -5.98 14.54
CA GLU A 19 -1.06 -5.31 14.52
C GLU A 19 -1.51 -5.04 13.09
N MET A 20 -0.60 -4.62 12.21
CA MET A 20 -0.95 -4.40 10.81
C MET A 20 -1.39 -5.71 10.16
N ALA A 21 -0.69 -6.82 10.45
CA ALA A 21 -1.08 -8.11 9.92
C ALA A 21 -2.48 -8.51 10.41
N ARG A 22 -2.78 -8.25 11.66
CA ARG A 22 -4.09 -8.54 12.23
C ARG A 22 -5.19 -7.72 11.53
N ILE A 23 -4.92 -6.44 11.30
CA ILE A 23 -5.88 -5.55 10.63
C ILE A 23 -6.17 -6.07 9.22
N MET A 24 -5.15 -6.45 8.48
CA MET A 24 -5.32 -6.93 7.12
C MET A 24 -6.03 -8.27 7.08
N ARG A 25 -5.71 -9.18 7.98
CA ARG A 25 -6.39 -10.48 8.04
C ARG A 25 -7.87 -10.31 8.40
N ALA A 26 -8.16 -9.38 9.32
CA ALA A 26 -9.55 -9.13 9.71
C ALA A 26 -10.35 -8.58 8.54
N ALA A 27 -9.71 -7.91 7.59
CA ALA A 27 -10.37 -7.40 6.39
C ALA A 27 -10.48 -8.44 5.28
N GLY A 28 -9.99 -9.65 5.51
CA GLY A 28 -10.12 -10.73 4.55
C GLY A 28 -8.94 -10.92 3.61
N PHE A 29 -7.83 -10.24 3.84
CA PHE A 29 -6.65 -10.43 3.00
C PHE A 29 -5.90 -11.71 3.36
N ASP A 30 -5.29 -12.33 2.36
CA ASP A 30 -4.39 -13.45 2.56
C ASP A 30 -3.00 -12.88 2.85
N VAL A 31 -2.62 -12.87 4.11
CA VAL A 31 -1.43 -12.16 4.58
C VAL A 31 -0.29 -13.11 4.84
N TYR A 32 0.87 -12.80 4.25
CA TYR A 32 2.12 -13.49 4.57
C TYR A 32 3.01 -12.52 5.33
N VAL A 33 3.48 -12.92 6.51
CA VAL A 33 4.32 -12.07 7.34
C VAL A 33 5.76 -12.57 7.22
N GLY A 34 6.61 -11.77 6.62
CA GLY A 34 8.04 -12.04 6.55
C GLY A 34 8.77 -11.41 7.72
N GLN A 35 10.07 -11.59 7.77
CA GLN A 35 10.88 -11.03 8.85
C GLN A 35 10.78 -9.49 8.86
N TYR A 36 10.83 -8.86 7.69
CA TYR A 36 10.76 -7.41 7.58
C TYR A 36 9.73 -6.97 6.56
N SER A 37 8.65 -7.74 6.40
CA SER A 37 7.64 -7.39 5.40
C SER A 37 6.29 -8.01 5.74
N ILE A 38 5.25 -7.44 5.12
CA ILE A 38 3.93 -8.05 5.08
C ILE A 38 3.53 -8.06 3.61
N ARG A 39 3.18 -9.22 3.08
CA ARG A 39 2.75 -9.35 1.70
C ARG A 39 1.28 -9.73 1.66
N LEU A 40 0.52 -9.07 0.82
CA LEU A 40 -0.90 -9.38 0.59
C LEU A 40 -0.96 -10.27 -0.64
N ARG A 41 -1.08 -11.58 -0.42
CA ARG A 41 -0.92 -12.56 -1.49
C ARG A 41 -2.10 -12.65 -2.45
N ASP A 42 -3.25 -12.13 -2.05
CA ASP A 42 -4.40 -12.10 -2.95
C ASP A 42 -4.45 -10.84 -3.82
N CYS A 43 -3.46 -9.97 -3.69
CA CYS A 43 -3.24 -8.87 -4.63
C CYS A 43 -2.11 -9.28 -5.58
N ASP A 44 -1.98 -8.61 -6.70
CA ASP A 44 -0.95 -8.97 -7.68
C ASP A 44 0.45 -8.90 -7.09
N HIS A 45 0.83 -7.79 -6.58
CA HIS A 45 2.10 -7.66 -5.87
C HIS A 45 1.93 -6.46 -4.93
N PHE A 46 1.65 -6.70 -3.68
CA PHE A 46 1.39 -5.62 -2.74
C PHE A 46 2.13 -5.97 -1.46
N VAL A 47 3.14 -5.16 -1.13
CA VAL A 47 4.06 -5.47 -0.04
C VAL A 47 4.29 -4.25 0.82
N PHE A 48 4.25 -4.45 2.13
CA PHE A 48 4.67 -3.47 3.12
C PHE A 48 6.10 -3.86 3.47
N GLN A 49 7.07 -3.10 3.01
CA GLN A 49 8.49 -3.45 3.11
C GLN A 49 9.19 -2.70 4.23
N SER A 50 10.32 -3.20 4.66
CA SER A 50 11.14 -2.62 5.73
C SER A 50 10.36 -2.49 7.03
N TYR A 51 9.45 -3.41 7.25
CA TYR A 51 8.54 -3.35 8.38
C TYR A 51 9.08 -4.23 9.50
N GLY A 52 9.37 -3.63 10.62
CA GLY A 52 9.89 -4.34 11.78
C GLY A 52 11.39 -4.28 11.90
N GLY A 53 12.08 -3.60 10.97
CA GLY A 53 13.51 -3.38 11.08
C GLY A 53 13.81 -1.99 11.61
N ASP A 54 15.07 -1.75 11.92
CA ASP A 54 15.50 -0.46 12.42
C ASP A 54 16.23 0.36 11.39
N ILE A 55 16.22 -0.08 10.14
CA ILE A 55 17.07 0.53 9.15
C ILE A 55 16.46 1.79 8.56
N CYS A 56 15.20 1.74 8.27
CA CYS A 56 14.50 2.89 7.68
C CYS A 56 13.01 2.74 7.96
N ASP A 57 12.27 3.79 7.62
CA ASP A 57 10.82 3.75 7.77
C ASP A 57 10.23 2.74 6.80
N PRO A 58 9.16 2.04 7.19
CA PRO A 58 8.51 1.14 6.26
C PRO A 58 7.93 1.88 5.06
N VAL A 59 7.82 1.18 3.94
CA VAL A 59 7.21 1.72 2.73
C VAL A 59 6.26 0.69 2.14
N ILE A 60 5.33 1.16 1.34
CA ILE A 60 4.39 0.28 0.65
C ILE A 60 4.71 0.34 -0.82
N ASP A 61 4.89 -0.84 -1.42
CA ASP A 61 5.12 -0.96 -2.85
C ASP A 61 4.15 -1.95 -3.44
N ALA A 62 3.65 -1.64 -4.62
CA ALA A 62 2.83 -2.58 -5.37
C ALA A 62 3.10 -2.39 -6.85
N ASP A 63 2.89 -3.45 -7.63
CA ASP A 63 2.94 -3.34 -9.08
C ASP A 63 1.88 -4.27 -9.67
N GLY A 64 1.50 -4.01 -10.89
CA GLY A 64 0.50 -4.79 -11.58
C GLY A 64 0.52 -4.51 -13.06
N ASN A 65 -0.31 -5.24 -13.79
CA ASN A 65 -0.34 -5.14 -15.24
C ASN A 65 -1.37 -4.16 -15.77
N THR A 66 -2.40 -3.88 -15.02
CA THR A 66 -3.45 -2.98 -15.47
C THR A 66 -3.78 -1.95 -14.39
N LEU A 67 -4.19 -0.77 -14.83
CA LEU A 67 -4.62 0.27 -13.91
C LEU A 67 -5.87 -0.17 -13.15
N GLU A 68 -6.75 -0.87 -13.82
CA GLU A 68 -8.00 -1.31 -13.21
C GLU A 68 -7.76 -2.21 -12.00
N SER A 69 -6.92 -3.23 -12.15
CA SER A 69 -6.63 -4.13 -11.05
C SER A 69 -5.85 -3.44 -9.95
N MET A 70 -4.94 -2.54 -10.30
CA MET A 70 -4.19 -1.79 -9.30
C MET A 70 -5.11 -0.90 -8.47
N ILE A 71 -6.02 -0.20 -9.10
CA ILE A 71 -6.95 0.67 -8.37
C ILE A 71 -7.86 -0.17 -7.48
N ARG A 72 -8.32 -1.31 -7.96
CA ARG A 72 -9.16 -2.20 -7.16
C ARG A 72 -8.43 -2.66 -5.90
N ASP A 73 -7.20 -3.11 -6.05
CA ASP A 73 -6.42 -3.61 -4.92
C ASP A 73 -6.03 -2.47 -3.98
N ALA A 74 -5.58 -1.35 -4.53
CA ALA A 74 -5.18 -0.19 -3.73
C ALA A 74 -6.37 0.36 -2.94
N LYS A 75 -7.54 0.41 -3.56
CA LYS A 75 -8.72 0.92 -2.89
C LYS A 75 -9.13 0.00 -1.74
N ARG A 76 -9.03 -1.30 -1.94
CA ARG A 76 -9.35 -2.27 -0.90
C ARG A 76 -8.42 -2.10 0.30
N VAL A 77 -7.12 -1.93 0.06
CA VAL A 77 -6.15 -1.70 1.13
C VAL A 77 -6.39 -0.34 1.79
N SER A 78 -6.62 0.70 0.98
CA SER A 78 -6.87 2.04 1.50
C SER A 78 -8.12 2.07 2.37
N ASP A 79 -9.18 1.40 1.95
CA ASP A 79 -10.42 1.34 2.74
C ASP A 79 -10.18 0.63 4.08
N THR A 80 -9.35 -0.41 4.08
CA THR A 80 -9.01 -1.13 5.30
C THR A 80 -8.25 -0.23 6.26
N LEU A 81 -7.27 0.52 5.76
CA LEU A 81 -6.50 1.44 6.58
C LEU A 81 -7.37 2.59 7.09
N THR A 82 -8.27 3.09 6.25
CA THR A 82 -9.20 4.13 6.65
C THR A 82 -10.12 3.66 7.78
N SER A 83 -10.61 2.43 7.69
CA SER A 83 -11.48 1.87 8.74
C SER A 83 -10.75 1.73 10.06
N ALA A 84 -9.43 1.57 10.04
CA ALA A 84 -8.60 1.51 11.24
C ALA A 84 -8.08 2.88 11.64
N ASP A 85 -8.50 3.94 10.94
CA ASP A 85 -8.08 5.32 11.17
C ASP A 85 -6.55 5.47 11.08
N ILE A 86 -5.95 4.81 10.11
CA ILE A 86 -4.52 4.89 9.87
C ILE A 86 -4.28 5.88 8.74
N ARG A 87 -3.53 6.94 9.02
CA ARG A 87 -3.23 7.95 8.02
C ARG A 87 -2.29 7.38 6.97
N HIS A 88 -2.64 7.54 5.72
CA HIS A 88 -1.84 6.98 4.64
C HIS A 88 -2.04 7.74 3.35
N ARG A 89 -1.13 7.51 2.40
CA ARG A 89 -1.30 7.94 1.02
C ARG A 89 -0.79 6.88 0.09
N PHE A 90 -1.44 6.72 -1.04
CA PHE A 90 -1.02 5.84 -2.11
C PHE A 90 -0.96 6.67 -3.38
N GLU A 91 0.17 6.63 -4.07
CA GLU A 91 0.37 7.29 -5.36
C GLU A 91 0.54 6.20 -6.39
N ILE A 92 -0.24 6.24 -7.46
CA ILE A 92 -0.22 5.22 -8.49
C ILE A 92 0.30 5.85 -9.77
N TYR A 93 1.29 5.19 -10.38
CA TYR A 93 1.98 5.70 -11.56
C TYR A 93 1.90 4.70 -12.69
N ASN A 94 1.89 5.22 -13.94
CA ASN A 94 1.96 4.37 -15.12
C ASN A 94 3.41 4.21 -15.56
N GLY A 95 3.64 3.52 -16.67
CA GLY A 95 5.00 3.26 -17.17
C GLY A 95 5.73 4.50 -17.65
N ASN A 96 5.04 5.65 -17.75
CA ASN A 96 5.64 6.91 -18.14
C ASN A 96 5.86 7.83 -16.94
N ASP A 97 5.77 7.28 -15.73
CA ASP A 97 5.93 8.03 -14.48
C ASP A 97 4.87 9.12 -14.29
N GLU A 98 3.74 8.96 -14.91
CA GLU A 98 2.62 9.87 -14.69
C GLU A 98 1.75 9.37 -13.55
N MET A 99 1.37 10.24 -12.64
CA MET A 99 0.49 9.84 -11.55
C MET A 99 -0.93 9.68 -12.10
N VAL A 100 -1.44 8.47 -12.06
CA VAL A 100 -2.76 8.14 -12.60
C VAL A 100 -3.77 7.81 -11.52
N GLY A 101 -3.37 7.81 -10.26
CA GLY A 101 -4.29 7.61 -9.14
C GLY A 101 -3.70 8.09 -7.85
N TYR A 102 -4.57 8.52 -6.93
CA TYR A 102 -4.15 8.97 -5.61
C TYR A 102 -5.25 8.65 -4.62
N LEU A 103 -4.88 7.94 -3.56
CA LEU A 103 -5.79 7.61 -2.46
C LEU A 103 -5.14 8.03 -1.16
N HIS A 104 -5.93 8.57 -0.25
CA HIS A 104 -5.36 8.99 1.04
C HIS A 104 -6.43 9.01 2.12
N HIS A 105 -5.97 9.04 3.37
CA HIS A 105 -6.84 9.21 4.52
C HIS A 105 -6.12 10.14 5.50
N LYS A 106 -6.65 11.32 5.67
CA LYS A 106 -6.12 12.32 6.64
C LYS A 106 -4.65 12.63 6.42
N TRP A 107 -4.16 12.50 5.19
CA TRP A 107 -2.78 12.85 4.89
C TRP A 107 -2.65 14.37 4.92
N PRO A 108 -1.61 14.89 5.57
CA PRO A 108 -1.52 16.34 5.81
C PRO A 108 -1.48 17.17 4.56
N GLN A 109 -0.94 16.63 3.45
CA GLN A 109 -0.78 17.39 2.26
C GLN A 109 -1.07 16.55 1.07
N ALA A 110 -2.00 16.97 0.23
CA ALA A 110 -2.23 16.30 -1.04
C ALA A 110 -1.15 16.71 -2.04
N PRO A 111 -0.81 15.86 -3.01
CA PRO A 111 0.14 16.24 -4.04
C PRO A 111 -0.42 17.38 -4.87
N VAL A 112 0.46 18.26 -5.30
CA VAL A 112 0.08 19.34 -6.18
C VAL A 112 0.26 18.85 -7.59
N ALA A 113 -0.80 18.87 -8.34
CA ALA A 113 -0.76 18.35 -9.69
C ALA A 113 -0.16 19.38 -10.64
#